data_5036f6f5c1fa63de4808210a4800a5cf
#
_entry.id   5036f6f5c1fa63de4808210a4800a5cf
#
_cell.length_a   1.000
_cell.length_b   1.000
_cell.length_c   1.000
_cell.angle_alpha   90.00
_cell.angle_beta   90.00
_cell.angle_gamma   90.00
#
_symmetry.space_group_name_H-M   'P 1'
#
loop_
_entity.id
_entity.type
_entity.pdbx_description
1 polymer ?
#
loop_
_entity_poly.entity_id
_entity_poly.type
_entity_poly.pdbx_seq_one_letter_code
_entity_poly.pdbx_strand_id
1 'polypeptide(L)'
;MCLHTRARCSRQRGGALVEGVLAMLPLIAILFAVLDLSMAIFAKNTVQFAVCQGVRYAITSQTRPGMGQDASIKAVVQGYTLGLLDYLSPDHVGGNRISITYYDPVTLSAVSGTGSNVGGNIVVVSASGLSWAWMVPLLRNRTPLQFGVSSADIMEATPIAGAPAR
;
A
#
# COMPACT_ATOMS: atom_id res chain seq x y z
N MET A 1 13.86 -36.03 67.41
CA MET A 1 12.86 -36.64 66.51
C MET A 1 12.25 -35.54 65.66
N CYS A 2 12.92 -35.13 64.55
CA CYS A 2 12.45 -34.15 63.59
C CYS A 2 13.24 -34.32 62.27
N LEU A 3 12.83 -35.25 61.44
CA LEU A 3 13.31 -35.45 60.11
C LEU A 3 12.13 -35.69 59.22
N HIS A 4 11.53 -34.63 58.62
CA HIS A 4 10.67 -34.76 57.45
C HIS A 4 10.13 -33.40 56.97
N THR A 5 10.98 -32.55 56.38
CA THR A 5 10.47 -31.40 55.61
C THR A 5 11.53 -30.80 54.69
N ARG A 6 12.16 -31.59 53.79
CA ARG A 6 13.06 -31.01 52.77
C ARG A 6 12.85 -31.53 51.33
N ALA A 7 11.76 -32.20 51.03
CA ALA A 7 11.57 -32.82 49.72
C ALA A 7 10.54 -32.11 48.79
N ARG A 8 9.99 -30.96 49.18
CA ARG A 8 8.93 -30.30 48.39
C ARG A 8 9.34 -29.07 47.57
N CYS A 9 10.57 -28.58 47.70
CA CYS A 9 10.97 -27.30 47.06
C CYS A 9 11.46 -27.41 45.61
N SER A 10 11.81 -28.61 45.12
CA SER A 10 12.35 -28.72 43.73
C SER A 10 11.28 -28.92 42.65
N ARG A 11 10.08 -29.37 43.02
CA ARG A 11 8.98 -29.62 42.07
C ARG A 11 8.24 -28.33 41.66
N GLN A 12 8.31 -27.26 42.45
CA GLN A 12 7.64 -25.99 42.16
C GLN A 12 8.39 -25.11 41.18
N ARG A 13 9.69 -25.25 41.01
CA ARG A 13 10.51 -24.46 40.10
C ARG A 13 10.26 -24.77 38.62
N GLY A 14 9.92 -25.99 38.27
CA GLY A 14 9.54 -26.39 36.92
C GLY A 14 8.18 -25.89 36.48
N GLY A 15 7.22 -25.84 37.41
CA GLY A 15 5.85 -25.31 37.12
C GLY A 15 5.87 -23.83 36.78
N ALA A 16 6.61 -23.01 37.53
CA ALA A 16 6.71 -21.58 37.28
C ALA A 16 7.33 -21.23 35.92
N LEU A 17 8.32 -22.04 35.45
CA LEU A 17 8.91 -21.85 34.12
C LEU A 17 7.89 -22.16 33.00
N VAL A 18 7.13 -23.24 33.13
CA VAL A 18 6.11 -23.63 32.16
C VAL A 18 5.00 -22.56 32.10
N GLU A 19 4.54 -22.08 33.25
CA GLU A 19 3.54 -21.03 33.37
C GLU A 19 4.04 -19.71 32.73
N GLY A 20 5.31 -19.34 32.97
CA GLY A 20 5.92 -18.16 32.35
C GLY A 20 6.00 -18.27 30.81
N VAL A 21 6.41 -19.42 30.28
CA VAL A 21 6.44 -19.66 28.83
C VAL A 21 5.01 -19.62 28.24
N LEU A 22 4.05 -20.20 28.92
CA LEU A 22 2.66 -20.23 28.46
C LEU A 22 2.03 -18.82 28.43
N ALA A 23 2.41 -17.96 29.38
CA ALA A 23 1.98 -16.56 29.41
C ALA A 23 2.70 -15.70 28.36
N MET A 24 3.98 -16.00 28.06
CA MET A 24 4.75 -15.26 27.05
C MET A 24 4.28 -15.52 25.62
N LEU A 25 3.81 -16.72 25.28
CA LEU A 25 3.36 -17.08 23.94
C LEU A 25 2.29 -16.12 23.39
N PRO A 26 1.14 -15.88 24.08
CA PRO A 26 0.13 -14.95 23.59
C PRO A 26 0.65 -13.52 23.53
N LEU A 27 1.50 -13.10 24.45
CA LEU A 27 2.09 -11.74 24.45
C LEU A 27 2.91 -11.51 23.19
N ILE A 28 3.81 -12.46 22.85
CA ILE A 28 4.63 -12.40 21.63
C ILE A 28 3.74 -12.45 20.38
N ALA A 29 2.71 -13.28 20.38
CA ALA A 29 1.78 -13.36 19.25
C ALA A 29 1.07 -12.03 18.98
N ILE A 30 0.61 -11.34 20.05
CA ILE A 30 -0.02 -10.01 19.93
C ILE A 30 1.00 -8.99 19.43
N LEU A 31 2.21 -8.99 19.95
CA LEU A 31 3.26 -8.07 19.53
C LEU A 31 3.56 -8.20 18.03
N PHE A 32 3.73 -9.41 17.53
CA PHE A 32 3.94 -9.64 16.11
C PHE A 32 2.73 -9.26 15.26
N ALA A 33 1.50 -9.49 15.74
CA ALA A 33 0.29 -9.08 15.04
C ALA A 33 0.21 -7.56 14.88
N VAL A 34 0.58 -6.80 15.93
CA VAL A 34 0.63 -5.32 15.89
C VAL A 34 1.69 -4.84 14.90
N LEU A 35 2.87 -5.46 14.89
CA LEU A 35 3.93 -5.11 13.94
C LEU A 35 3.50 -5.36 12.49
N ASP A 36 2.88 -6.50 12.20
CA ASP A 36 2.42 -6.85 10.86
C ASP A 36 1.34 -5.87 10.35
N LEU A 37 0.36 -5.55 11.20
CA LEU A 37 -0.66 -4.57 10.87
C LEU A 37 -0.05 -3.17 10.64
N SER A 38 0.92 -2.77 11.45
CA SER A 38 1.61 -1.49 11.30
C SER A 38 2.34 -1.39 9.96
N MET A 39 2.99 -2.48 9.54
CA MET A 39 3.67 -2.55 8.24
C MET A 39 2.68 -2.52 7.07
N ALA A 40 1.52 -3.18 7.19
CA ALA A 40 0.46 -3.13 6.18
C ALA A 40 -0.10 -1.70 6.01
N ILE A 41 -0.34 -1.00 7.11
CA ILE A 41 -0.79 0.40 7.11
C ILE A 41 0.29 1.31 6.52
N PHE A 42 1.55 1.12 6.89
CA PHE A 42 2.67 1.87 6.32
C PHE A 42 2.74 1.70 4.81
N ALA A 43 2.66 0.46 4.31
CA ALA A 43 2.68 0.17 2.88
C ALA A 43 1.52 0.85 2.14
N LYS A 44 0.29 0.76 2.68
CA LYS A 44 -0.88 1.44 2.12
C LYS A 44 -0.69 2.96 2.06
N ASN A 45 -0.20 3.58 3.13
CA ASN A 45 0.00 5.03 3.19
C ASN A 45 1.10 5.48 2.22
N THR A 46 2.17 4.69 2.04
CA THR A 46 3.22 4.99 1.06
C THR A 46 2.68 4.95 -0.36
N VAL A 47 1.87 3.94 -0.72
CA VAL A 47 1.24 3.88 -2.04
C VAL A 47 0.24 5.02 -2.23
N GLN A 48 -0.55 5.36 -1.19
CA GLN A 48 -1.46 6.51 -1.25
C GLN A 48 -0.72 7.82 -1.50
N PHE A 49 0.39 8.04 -0.80
CA PHE A 49 1.24 9.20 -1.02
C PHE A 49 1.79 9.25 -2.46
N ALA A 50 2.27 8.11 -2.97
CA ALA A 50 2.79 8.02 -4.34
C ALA A 50 1.72 8.34 -5.39
N VAL A 51 0.49 7.84 -5.20
CA VAL A 51 -0.65 8.14 -6.08
C VAL A 51 -0.99 9.64 -6.03
N CYS A 52 -0.97 10.27 -4.86
CA CYS A 52 -1.15 11.72 -4.73
C CYS A 52 -0.06 12.52 -5.47
N GLN A 53 1.20 12.08 -5.42
CA GLN A 53 2.28 12.71 -6.21
C GLN A 53 2.07 12.51 -7.72
N GLY A 54 1.57 11.35 -8.12
CA GLY A 54 1.18 11.09 -9.52
C GLY A 54 0.09 12.04 -10.01
N VAL A 55 -0.94 12.30 -9.21
CA VAL A 55 -1.99 13.28 -9.54
C VAL A 55 -1.43 14.70 -9.65
N ARG A 56 -0.58 15.11 -8.70
CA ARG A 56 0.08 16.43 -8.76
C ARG A 56 0.92 16.61 -10.02
N TYR A 57 1.60 15.55 -10.43
CA TYR A 57 2.36 15.55 -11.69
C TYR A 57 1.43 15.63 -12.90
N ALA A 58 0.29 14.93 -12.85
CA ALA A 58 -0.70 14.92 -13.92
C ALA A 58 -1.34 16.29 -14.16
N ILE A 59 -1.79 16.97 -13.09
CA ILE A 59 -2.52 18.26 -13.20
C ILE A 59 -1.68 19.37 -13.82
N THR A 60 -0.35 19.31 -13.67
CA THR A 60 0.57 20.29 -14.29
C THR A 60 0.95 19.93 -15.72
N SER A 61 0.32 18.94 -16.33
CA SER A 61 0.56 18.50 -17.71
C SER A 61 2.02 18.20 -18.04
N GLN A 62 2.81 17.77 -17.04
CA GLN A 62 4.21 17.42 -17.21
C GLN A 62 4.38 16.06 -17.89
N THR A 63 5.47 15.92 -18.66
CA THR A 63 5.87 14.66 -19.26
C THR A 63 7.39 14.45 -19.09
N ARG A 64 7.80 13.20 -19.02
CA ARG A 64 9.24 12.85 -19.06
C ARG A 64 9.70 12.77 -20.51
N PRO A 65 11.00 13.08 -20.78
CA PRO A 65 11.55 12.97 -22.13
C PRO A 65 11.32 11.59 -22.73
N GLY A 66 10.75 11.54 -23.95
CA GLY A 66 10.48 10.30 -24.67
C GLY A 66 9.29 9.46 -24.16
N MET A 67 8.48 9.98 -23.23
CA MET A 67 7.32 9.29 -22.68
C MET A 67 6.05 10.11 -22.87
N GLY A 68 4.93 9.42 -23.08
CA GLY A 68 3.61 10.05 -22.99
C GLY A 68 3.25 10.40 -21.54
N GLN A 69 2.20 11.22 -21.37
CA GLN A 69 1.80 11.70 -20.05
C GLN A 69 1.42 10.55 -19.12
N ASP A 70 0.58 9.61 -19.57
CA ASP A 70 0.16 8.47 -18.74
C ASP A 70 1.35 7.60 -18.31
N ALA A 71 2.30 7.35 -19.21
CA ALA A 71 3.52 6.61 -18.89
C ALA A 71 4.39 7.37 -17.88
N SER A 72 4.48 8.71 -18.02
CA SER A 72 5.22 9.57 -17.11
C SER A 72 4.61 9.58 -15.71
N ILE A 73 3.28 9.67 -15.61
CA ILE A 73 2.55 9.60 -14.32
C ILE A 73 2.82 8.24 -13.64
N LYS A 74 2.71 7.12 -14.38
CA LYS A 74 3.02 5.80 -13.85
C LYS A 74 4.45 5.70 -13.32
N ALA A 75 5.42 6.22 -14.07
CA ALA A 75 6.82 6.25 -13.66
C ALA A 75 7.07 7.11 -12.41
N VAL A 76 6.32 8.21 -12.24
CA VAL A 76 6.35 9.03 -11.01
C VAL A 76 5.80 8.25 -9.83
N VAL A 77 4.61 7.64 -9.98
CA VAL A 77 4.01 6.81 -8.91
C VAL A 77 4.96 5.69 -8.49
N GLN A 78 5.50 4.94 -9.44
CA GLN A 78 6.47 3.87 -9.15
C GLN A 78 7.71 4.37 -8.40
N GLY A 79 8.23 5.53 -8.78
CA GLY A 79 9.39 6.12 -8.11
C GLY A 79 9.14 6.43 -6.64
N TYR A 80 7.95 6.93 -6.29
CA TYR A 80 7.59 7.27 -4.91
C TYR A 80 7.17 6.05 -4.06
N THR A 81 6.90 4.91 -4.66
CA THR A 81 6.55 3.68 -3.92
C THR A 81 7.77 2.90 -3.41
N LEU A 82 8.98 3.25 -3.85
CA LEU A 82 10.24 2.60 -3.42
C LEU A 82 10.22 1.06 -3.61
N GLY A 83 9.57 0.57 -4.68
CA GLY A 83 9.43 -0.86 -4.96
C GLY A 83 8.30 -1.57 -4.21
N LEU A 84 7.63 -0.90 -3.26
CA LEU A 84 6.51 -1.50 -2.53
C LEU A 84 5.36 -1.89 -3.45
N LEU A 85 5.14 -1.16 -4.54
CA LEU A 85 4.06 -1.45 -5.48
C LEU A 85 4.29 -2.81 -6.19
N ASP A 86 5.54 -3.11 -6.55
CA ASP A 86 5.91 -4.40 -7.14
C ASP A 86 5.76 -5.53 -6.12
N TYR A 87 6.20 -5.29 -4.87
CA TYR A 87 6.07 -6.26 -3.78
C TYR A 87 4.61 -6.60 -3.45
N LEU A 88 3.73 -5.60 -3.47
CA LEU A 88 2.30 -5.75 -3.17
C LEU A 88 1.49 -6.31 -4.35
N SER A 89 2.05 -6.31 -5.55
CA SER A 89 1.38 -6.81 -6.75
C SER A 89 1.55 -8.33 -6.86
N PRO A 90 0.48 -9.11 -7.10
CA PRO A 90 0.55 -10.55 -7.24
C PRO A 90 1.47 -11.03 -8.37
N ASP A 91 1.63 -10.23 -9.40
CA ASP A 91 2.49 -10.48 -10.56
C ASP A 91 3.87 -9.80 -10.47
N HIS A 92 4.16 -9.13 -9.34
CA HIS A 92 5.37 -8.34 -9.12
C HIS A 92 5.64 -7.25 -10.18
N VAL A 93 4.58 -6.81 -10.88
CA VAL A 93 4.62 -5.73 -11.87
C VAL A 93 3.67 -4.61 -11.43
N GLY A 94 4.14 -3.76 -10.55
CA GLY A 94 3.35 -2.70 -9.93
C GLY A 94 2.78 -1.70 -10.94
N GLY A 95 3.48 -1.45 -12.05
CA GLY A 95 3.01 -0.56 -13.10
C GLY A 95 1.66 -0.97 -13.72
N ASN A 96 1.35 -2.27 -13.76
CA ASN A 96 0.08 -2.79 -14.26
C ASN A 96 -1.09 -2.52 -13.29
N ARG A 97 -0.79 -2.21 -12.04
CA ARG A 97 -1.79 -1.91 -11.01
C ARG A 97 -2.20 -0.45 -11.00
N ILE A 98 -1.49 0.42 -11.73
CA ILE A 98 -1.78 1.84 -11.83
C ILE A 98 -2.74 2.06 -13.00
N SER A 99 -3.91 2.60 -12.70
CA SER A 99 -4.91 3.04 -13.69
C SER A 99 -5.03 4.56 -13.64
N ILE A 100 -5.12 5.17 -14.82
CA ILE A 100 -5.31 6.61 -14.98
C ILE A 100 -6.59 6.80 -15.81
N THR A 101 -7.54 7.51 -15.26
CA THR A 101 -8.83 7.78 -15.92
C THR A 101 -9.11 9.26 -15.83
N TYR A 102 -9.67 9.82 -16.91
CA TYR A 102 -10.07 11.20 -16.99
C TYR A 102 -11.60 11.28 -17.03
N TYR A 103 -12.16 12.27 -16.39
CA TYR A 103 -13.60 12.50 -16.34
C TYR A 103 -13.93 13.94 -16.72
N ASP A 104 -15.03 14.11 -17.42
CA ASP A 104 -15.63 15.42 -17.63
C ASP A 104 -16.21 15.95 -16.31
N PRO A 105 -15.89 17.19 -15.90
CA PRO A 105 -16.31 17.74 -14.61
C PRO A 105 -17.82 18.00 -14.51
N VAL A 106 -18.52 18.13 -15.64
CA VAL A 106 -19.96 18.43 -15.67
C VAL A 106 -20.80 17.16 -15.71
N THR A 107 -20.43 16.24 -16.61
CA THR A 107 -21.21 15.01 -16.83
C THR A 107 -20.73 13.86 -15.97
N LEU A 108 -19.54 13.98 -15.36
CA LEU A 108 -18.84 12.91 -14.60
C LEU A 108 -18.70 11.62 -15.41
N SER A 109 -18.74 11.71 -16.73
CA SER A 109 -18.50 10.59 -17.63
C SER A 109 -17.02 10.44 -17.92
N ALA A 110 -16.57 9.17 -18.03
CA ALA A 110 -15.18 8.89 -18.37
C ALA A 110 -14.88 9.36 -19.80
N VAL A 111 -13.84 10.16 -19.96
CA VAL A 111 -13.33 10.66 -21.24
C VAL A 111 -12.11 9.84 -21.62
N SER A 112 -12.11 9.27 -22.83
CA SER A 112 -11.00 8.48 -23.35
C SER A 112 -10.54 8.99 -24.71
N GLY A 113 -9.31 8.64 -25.09
CA GLY A 113 -8.73 9.05 -26.37
C GLY A 113 -7.84 10.30 -26.26
N THR A 114 -7.44 10.81 -27.42
CA THR A 114 -6.60 11.98 -27.54
C THR A 114 -7.32 13.23 -27.01
N GLY A 115 -6.66 13.99 -26.14
CA GLY A 115 -7.23 15.21 -25.57
C GLY A 115 -8.10 14.99 -24.33
N SER A 116 -8.22 13.77 -23.79
CA SER A 116 -8.89 13.57 -22.51
C SER A 116 -8.15 14.20 -21.32
N ASN A 117 -6.88 14.50 -21.47
CA ASN A 117 -6.00 15.16 -20.51
C ASN A 117 -5.93 16.69 -20.69
N VAL A 118 -6.98 17.31 -21.20
CA VAL A 118 -7.08 18.77 -21.32
C VAL A 118 -7.42 19.42 -19.98
N GLY A 119 -7.04 20.69 -19.82
CA GLY A 119 -7.38 21.47 -18.63
C GLY A 119 -8.88 21.51 -18.36
N GLY A 120 -9.24 21.45 -17.09
CA GLY A 120 -10.62 21.42 -16.62
C GLY A 120 -11.16 20.00 -16.39
N ASN A 121 -10.64 18.97 -17.05
CA ASN A 121 -11.03 17.59 -16.77
C ASN A 121 -10.50 17.11 -15.41
N ILE A 122 -11.20 16.16 -14.81
CA ILE A 122 -10.77 15.52 -13.57
C ILE A 122 -9.87 14.34 -13.93
N VAL A 123 -8.65 14.31 -13.40
CA VAL A 123 -7.77 13.14 -13.49
C VAL A 123 -7.90 12.31 -12.23
N VAL A 124 -8.10 11.01 -12.40
CA VAL A 124 -8.11 10.02 -11.31
C VAL A 124 -6.97 9.06 -11.53
N VAL A 125 -6.04 9.03 -10.60
CA VAL A 125 -4.98 8.01 -10.55
C VAL A 125 -5.33 7.03 -9.44
N SER A 126 -5.33 5.75 -9.75
CA SER A 126 -5.61 4.69 -8.79
C SER A 126 -4.61 3.56 -8.89
N ALA A 127 -4.32 2.93 -7.76
CA ALA A 127 -3.60 1.67 -7.69
C ALA A 127 -4.50 0.64 -7.01
N SER A 128 -4.80 -0.46 -7.70
CA SER A 128 -5.77 -1.45 -7.24
C SER A 128 -5.24 -2.89 -7.38
N GLY A 129 -5.90 -3.82 -6.70
CA GLY A 129 -5.49 -5.22 -6.71
C GLY A 129 -4.17 -5.45 -5.96
N LEU A 130 -3.87 -4.63 -4.97
CA LEU A 130 -2.73 -4.78 -4.10
C LEU A 130 -3.06 -5.71 -2.94
N SER A 131 -2.11 -6.56 -2.55
CA SER A 131 -2.29 -7.55 -1.51
C SER A 131 -1.12 -7.55 -0.53
N TRP A 132 -1.44 -7.56 0.77
CA TRP A 132 -0.47 -7.74 1.84
C TRP A 132 -0.55 -9.16 2.35
N ALA A 133 0.52 -9.92 2.20
CA ALA A 133 0.64 -11.25 2.77
C ALA A 133 1.08 -11.14 4.24
N TRP A 134 0.35 -11.79 5.14
CA TRP A 134 0.66 -11.78 6.57
C TRP A 134 2.01 -12.45 6.84
N MET A 135 2.89 -11.77 7.58
CA MET A 135 4.21 -12.30 7.97
C MET A 135 4.10 -13.17 9.21
N VAL A 136 3.14 -12.89 10.09
CA VAL A 136 2.96 -13.62 11.36
C VAL A 136 2.53 -15.07 11.08
N PRO A 137 3.22 -16.07 11.65
CA PRO A 137 2.93 -17.49 11.42
C PRO A 137 1.48 -17.88 11.70
N LEU A 138 0.85 -17.27 12.72
CA LEU A 138 -0.55 -17.50 13.09
C LEU A 138 -1.56 -17.02 12.04
N LEU A 139 -1.20 -16.01 11.25
CA LEU A 139 -2.06 -15.40 10.24
C LEU A 139 -1.65 -15.78 8.81
N ARG A 140 -0.50 -16.44 8.62
CA ARG A 140 0.08 -16.74 7.32
C ARG A 140 -0.84 -17.51 6.38
N ASN A 141 -1.71 -18.35 6.91
CA ASN A 141 -2.68 -19.13 6.14
C ASN A 141 -4.02 -18.40 5.95
N ARG A 142 -4.15 -17.14 6.39
CA ARG A 142 -5.32 -16.32 6.17
C ARG A 142 -5.24 -15.64 4.81
N THR A 143 -6.40 -15.31 4.29
CA THR A 143 -6.52 -14.54 3.05
C THR A 143 -5.70 -13.25 3.16
N PRO A 144 -4.84 -12.93 2.18
CA PRO A 144 -4.10 -11.68 2.17
C PRO A 144 -5.02 -10.47 2.27
N LEU A 145 -4.58 -9.43 2.97
CA LEU A 145 -5.32 -8.19 3.05
C LEU A 145 -5.25 -7.49 1.69
N GLN A 146 -6.40 -7.38 1.02
CA GLN A 146 -6.48 -6.66 -0.24
C GLN A 146 -6.88 -5.21 -0.03
N PHE A 147 -6.27 -4.30 -0.79
CA PHE A 147 -6.60 -2.89 -0.76
C PHE A 147 -6.32 -2.22 -2.10
N GLY A 148 -6.91 -1.06 -2.27
CA GLY A 148 -6.64 -0.14 -3.35
C GLY A 148 -6.57 1.27 -2.79
N VAL A 149 -5.97 2.16 -3.55
CA VAL A 149 -5.84 3.59 -3.24
C VAL A 149 -6.15 4.39 -4.49
N SER A 150 -6.71 5.57 -4.31
CA SER A 150 -6.99 6.48 -5.41
C SER A 150 -6.85 7.93 -4.96
N SER A 151 -6.55 8.79 -5.92
CA SER A 151 -6.55 10.23 -5.74
C SER A 151 -7.07 10.86 -7.02
N ALA A 152 -7.76 11.98 -6.90
CA ALA A 152 -8.32 12.72 -8.01
C ALA A 152 -8.10 14.22 -7.80
N ASP A 153 -7.92 14.93 -8.92
CA ASP A 153 -7.87 16.38 -8.92
C ASP A 153 -8.23 16.91 -10.31
N ILE A 154 -8.47 18.21 -10.41
CA ILE A 154 -8.83 18.89 -11.66
C ILE A 154 -7.53 19.28 -12.38
N MET A 155 -7.45 18.94 -13.67
CA MET A 155 -6.35 19.36 -14.54
C MET A 155 -6.27 20.89 -14.62
N GLU A 156 -5.07 21.42 -14.44
CA GLU A 156 -4.82 22.84 -14.65
C GLU A 156 -5.02 23.24 -16.13
N ALA A 157 -4.97 24.53 -16.42
CA ALA A 157 -5.14 25.03 -17.77
C ALA A 157 -4.15 24.33 -18.74
N THR A 158 -4.67 23.88 -19.88
CA THR A 158 -3.83 23.24 -20.90
C THR A 158 -2.74 24.20 -21.35
N PRO A 159 -1.46 23.76 -21.43
CA PRO A 159 -0.38 24.58 -21.96
C PRO A 159 -0.69 25.11 -23.37
N ILE A 160 -0.13 26.28 -23.73
CA ILE A 160 -0.30 26.91 -25.06
C ILE A 160 0.07 25.93 -26.19
N ALA A 161 1.04 25.03 -25.95
CA ALA A 161 1.45 23.99 -26.89
C ALA A 161 0.41 22.87 -27.08
N GLY A 162 -0.70 22.91 -26.35
CA GLY A 162 -1.71 21.85 -26.33
C GLY A 162 -1.49 20.80 -25.25
N ALA A 163 -2.46 19.90 -25.07
CA ALA A 163 -2.30 18.78 -24.15
C ALA A 163 -1.21 17.82 -24.63
N PRO A 164 -0.36 17.31 -23.73
CA PRO A 164 0.71 16.38 -24.11
C PRO A 164 0.12 15.04 -24.59
N ALA A 165 0.89 14.32 -25.41
CA ALA A 165 0.54 12.98 -25.85
C ALA A 165 0.40 12.04 -24.63
N ARG A 166 -0.58 11.14 -24.68
CA ARG A 166 -0.84 10.14 -23.64
C ARG A 166 0.01 8.89 -23.83
#